data_4e9bbb75a9c053f4c68e2f72157819f2
#
_entry.id   4e9bbb75a9c053f4c68e2f72157819f2
#
_cell.length_a   1.000
_cell.length_b   1.000
_cell.length_c   1.000
_cell.angle_alpha   90.00
_cell.angle_beta   90.00
_cell.angle_gamma   90.00
#
_symmetry.space_group_name_H-M   'P 1'
#
loop_
_entity.id
_entity.type
_entity.pdbx_description
1 polymer ?
#
loop_
_entity_poly.entity_id
_entity_poly.type
_entity_poly.pdbx_seq_one_letter_code
_entity_poly.pdbx_strand_id
1 'polypeptide(L)'
;MWDWSKNQIEIIFLRHGMTIENEQHRYLGNTDTSLSRNGICKLQALQKNGTYPKTDILFCSPMKRCTETAEILYPNHTPIYIPEWREMDFGEFEGKNYIELQKNPNYQAWIDSNGTLPFPGGESREAFIKRCEQGFYRMLIGIKGRLQKMDEKQPASKKIGRASCRERVSVQV
;
A
#
# COMPACT_ATOMS: atom_id res chain seq x y z
N MET A 1 11.52 -26.35 6.84
CA MET A 1 10.28 -25.68 6.32
C MET A 1 9.93 -24.58 7.33
N TRP A 2 9.65 -23.34 6.88
CA TRP A 2 9.26 -22.25 7.79
C TRP A 2 7.89 -22.57 8.41
N ASP A 3 7.81 -22.49 9.74
CA ASP A 3 6.58 -22.80 10.47
C ASP A 3 5.87 -21.51 10.90
N TRP A 4 4.83 -21.15 10.15
CA TRP A 4 4.02 -19.96 10.41
C TRP A 4 3.23 -20.04 11.73
N SER A 5 3.00 -21.24 12.27
CA SER A 5 2.24 -21.42 13.51
C SER A 5 2.98 -20.93 14.75
N LYS A 6 4.30 -20.78 14.66
CA LYS A 6 5.17 -20.36 15.78
C LYS A 6 5.44 -18.85 15.81
N ASN A 7 5.00 -18.12 14.78
CA ASN A 7 5.26 -16.70 14.66
C ASN A 7 3.93 -15.94 14.52
N GLN A 8 3.69 -14.95 15.38
CA GLN A 8 2.58 -14.03 15.22
C GLN A 8 3.03 -12.86 14.33
N ILE A 9 2.35 -12.68 13.20
CA ILE A 9 2.57 -11.56 12.30
C ILE A 9 1.31 -10.70 12.31
N GLU A 10 1.48 -9.42 12.62
CA GLU A 10 0.44 -8.41 12.50
C GLU A 10 0.69 -7.61 11.23
N ILE A 11 -0.24 -7.66 10.27
CA ILE A 11 -0.17 -6.89 9.03
C ILE A 11 -1.09 -5.68 9.17
N ILE A 12 -0.53 -4.49 8.99
CA ILE A 12 -1.25 -3.22 9.11
C ILE A 12 -1.25 -2.55 7.72
N PHE A 13 -2.44 -2.36 7.17
CA PHE A 13 -2.62 -1.64 5.91
C PHE A 13 -2.81 -0.15 6.19
N LEU A 14 -2.02 0.67 5.51
CA LEU A 14 -2.08 2.12 5.62
C LEU A 14 -2.38 2.71 4.24
N ARG A 15 -3.41 3.55 4.18
CA ARG A 15 -3.69 4.34 2.98
C ARG A 15 -2.77 5.56 2.94
N HIS A 16 -2.32 5.95 1.74
CA HIS A 16 -1.56 7.17 1.52
C HIS A 16 -2.30 8.43 1.96
N GLY A 17 -1.56 9.50 2.26
CA GLY A 17 -2.11 10.82 2.56
C GLY A 17 -2.85 11.44 1.36
N MET A 18 -3.53 12.55 1.60
CA MET A 18 -4.31 13.23 0.56
C MET A 18 -3.42 13.84 -0.52
N THR A 19 -3.83 13.70 -1.77
CA THR A 19 -3.30 14.42 -2.93
C THR A 19 -4.27 15.53 -3.35
N ILE A 20 -3.86 16.38 -4.29
CA ILE A 20 -4.75 17.43 -4.85
C ILE A 20 -5.95 16.80 -5.55
N GLU A 21 -5.73 15.70 -6.27
CA GLU A 21 -6.79 14.97 -6.97
C GLU A 21 -7.83 14.40 -6.00
N ASN A 22 -7.39 13.91 -4.83
CA ASN A 22 -8.30 13.46 -3.78
C ASN A 22 -9.16 14.62 -3.23
N GLU A 23 -8.56 15.80 -3.04
CA GLU A 23 -9.29 16.99 -2.58
C GLU A 23 -10.33 17.46 -3.61
N GLN A 24 -10.07 17.22 -4.90
CA GLN A 24 -10.94 17.56 -6.01
C GLN A 24 -11.87 16.41 -6.42
N HIS A 25 -11.90 15.31 -5.68
CA HIS A 25 -12.70 14.10 -5.98
C HIS A 25 -12.45 13.55 -7.39
N ARG A 26 -11.20 13.59 -7.86
CA ARG A 26 -10.78 13.07 -9.17
C ARG A 26 -10.37 11.61 -9.05
N TYR A 27 -10.62 10.83 -10.09
CA TYR A 27 -10.06 9.50 -10.24
C TYR A 27 -8.54 9.60 -10.31
N LEU A 28 -7.86 8.99 -9.36
CA LEU A 28 -6.41 8.96 -9.26
C LEU A 28 -5.94 7.52 -9.10
N GLY A 29 -5.48 6.93 -10.17
CA GLY A 29 -4.98 5.57 -10.20
C GLY A 29 -3.48 5.53 -10.50
N ASN A 30 -3.13 5.15 -11.71
CA ASN A 30 -1.73 4.98 -12.13
C ASN A 30 -0.97 6.31 -12.31
N THR A 31 -1.66 7.43 -12.35
CA THR A 31 -1.02 8.76 -12.36
C THR A 31 -0.21 8.98 -11.09
N ASP A 32 1.08 9.28 -11.24
CA ASP A 32 2.03 9.37 -10.12
C ASP A 32 2.16 10.80 -9.62
N THR A 33 1.32 11.19 -8.67
CA THR A 33 1.28 12.52 -8.06
C THR A 33 1.77 12.49 -6.61
N SER A 34 2.26 13.64 -6.15
CA SER A 34 2.69 13.89 -4.78
C SER A 34 1.52 14.18 -3.84
N LEU A 35 1.76 14.13 -2.55
CA LEU A 35 0.82 14.56 -1.54
C LEU A 35 0.49 16.05 -1.68
N SER A 36 -0.73 16.43 -1.34
CA SER A 36 -1.08 17.84 -1.21
C SER A 36 -0.45 18.44 0.05
N ARG A 37 -0.30 19.76 0.07
CA ARG A 37 0.19 20.47 1.27
C ARG A 37 -0.67 20.15 2.51
N ASN A 38 -1.98 20.08 2.35
CA ASN A 38 -2.90 19.71 3.42
C ASN A 38 -2.72 18.25 3.85
N GLY A 39 -2.51 17.34 2.90
CA GLY A 39 -2.19 15.93 3.18
C GLY A 39 -0.92 15.78 4.01
N ILE A 40 0.15 16.50 3.65
CA ILE A 40 1.42 16.51 4.39
C ILE A 40 1.19 17.02 5.81
N CYS A 41 0.52 18.18 5.99
CA CYS A 41 0.26 18.75 7.31
C CYS A 41 -0.53 17.79 8.21
N LYS A 42 -1.56 17.12 7.68
CA LYS A 42 -2.36 16.13 8.42
C LYS A 42 -1.52 14.95 8.86
N LEU A 43 -0.70 14.37 7.96
CA LEU A 43 0.17 13.25 8.29
C LEU A 43 1.19 13.62 9.37
N GLN A 44 1.81 14.78 9.27
CA GLN A 44 2.77 15.28 10.28
C GLN A 44 2.12 15.45 11.66
N ALA A 45 0.89 15.95 11.70
CA ALA A 45 0.14 16.08 12.94
C ALA A 45 -0.16 14.71 13.56
N LEU A 46 -0.62 13.74 12.76
CA LEU A 46 -0.91 12.38 13.20
C LEU A 46 0.36 11.65 13.67
N GLN A 47 1.47 11.83 12.97
CA GLN A 47 2.77 11.26 13.34
C GLN A 47 3.25 11.80 14.70
N LYS A 48 3.17 13.11 14.93
CA LYS A 48 3.53 13.76 16.21
C LYS A 48 2.68 13.25 17.38
N ASN A 49 1.41 12.97 17.12
CA ASN A 49 0.48 12.47 18.15
C ASN A 49 0.64 10.96 18.41
N GLY A 50 1.57 10.29 17.75
CA GLY A 50 1.80 8.85 17.92
C GLY A 50 0.61 7.98 17.49
N THR A 51 -0.23 8.46 16.58
CA THR A 51 -1.45 7.77 16.14
C THR A 51 -1.15 6.47 15.38
N TYR A 52 -0.01 6.42 14.69
CA TYR A 52 0.37 5.27 13.88
C TYR A 52 1.15 4.23 14.70
N PRO A 53 0.87 2.94 14.52
CA PRO A 53 1.57 1.86 15.23
C PRO A 53 3.03 1.78 14.81
N LYS A 54 3.88 1.30 15.72
CA LYS A 54 5.25 0.94 15.37
C LYS A 54 5.25 -0.24 14.42
N THR A 55 6.23 -0.30 13.53
CA THR A 55 6.42 -1.39 12.59
C THR A 55 7.86 -1.88 12.61
N ASP A 56 8.05 -3.16 12.32
CA ASP A 56 9.37 -3.79 12.21
C ASP A 56 9.81 -3.88 10.74
N ILE A 57 8.85 -4.05 9.84
CA ILE A 57 9.07 -4.13 8.40
C ILE A 57 8.06 -3.23 7.70
N LEU A 58 8.55 -2.38 6.81
CA LEU A 58 7.74 -1.48 6.00
C LEU A 58 7.79 -1.91 4.54
N PHE A 59 6.64 -2.27 3.98
CA PHE A 59 6.44 -2.45 2.55
C PHE A 59 5.67 -1.26 1.98
N CYS A 60 5.99 -0.86 0.76
CA CYS A 60 5.41 0.33 0.16
C CYS A 60 5.17 0.16 -1.34
N SER A 61 4.07 0.69 -1.82
CA SER A 61 3.88 0.96 -3.25
C SER A 61 4.93 1.98 -3.73
N PRO A 62 5.47 1.87 -4.94
CA PRO A 62 6.46 2.82 -5.46
C PRO A 62 5.87 4.17 -5.85
N MET A 63 4.55 4.37 -5.75
CA MET A 63 3.88 5.63 -6.08
C MET A 63 4.33 6.75 -5.15
N LYS A 64 4.55 7.96 -5.68
CA LYS A 64 5.04 9.13 -4.90
C LYS A 64 4.23 9.40 -3.65
N ARG A 65 2.89 9.45 -3.77
CA ARG A 65 2.01 9.63 -2.61
C ARG A 65 2.21 8.62 -1.50
N CYS A 66 2.56 7.37 -1.86
CA CYS A 66 2.82 6.31 -0.89
C CYS A 66 4.22 6.45 -0.27
N THR A 67 5.24 6.73 -1.08
CA THR A 67 6.61 6.92 -0.60
C THR A 67 6.72 8.12 0.32
N GLU A 68 6.14 9.26 -0.04
CA GLU A 68 6.08 10.46 0.77
C GLU A 68 5.32 10.25 2.10
N THR A 69 4.23 9.46 2.06
CA THR A 69 3.51 9.06 3.27
C THR A 69 4.39 8.21 4.18
N ALA A 70 5.09 7.23 3.62
CA ALA A 70 6.00 6.35 4.36
C ALA A 70 7.16 7.14 5.00
N GLU A 71 7.75 8.08 4.28
CA GLU A 71 8.82 8.95 4.78
C GLU A 71 8.37 9.82 5.95
N ILE A 72 7.15 10.36 5.88
CA ILE A 72 6.59 11.19 6.97
C ILE A 72 6.29 10.34 8.21
N LEU A 73 5.64 9.17 8.03
CA LEU A 73 5.18 8.36 9.17
C LEU A 73 6.28 7.52 9.79
N TYR A 74 7.22 7.05 8.99
CA TYR A 74 8.28 6.11 9.38
C TYR A 74 9.67 6.56 8.89
N PRO A 75 10.16 7.75 9.30
CA PRO A 75 11.38 8.35 8.76
C PRO A 75 12.66 7.52 8.99
N ASN A 76 12.62 6.62 9.96
CA ASN A 76 13.75 5.75 10.30
C ASN A 76 13.69 4.36 9.65
N HIS A 77 12.72 4.12 8.75
CA HIS A 77 12.55 2.85 8.05
C HIS A 77 12.92 3.01 6.57
N THR A 78 13.61 2.02 6.04
CA THR A 78 13.82 1.90 4.59
C THR A 78 12.72 1.01 4.03
N PRO A 79 11.81 1.53 3.19
CA PRO A 79 10.72 0.74 2.62
C PRO A 79 11.24 -0.34 1.67
N ILE A 80 10.56 -1.48 1.66
CA ILE A 80 10.70 -2.50 0.63
C ILE A 80 9.60 -2.24 -0.40
N TYR A 81 9.99 -1.84 -1.60
CA TYR A 81 9.02 -1.51 -2.64
C TYR A 81 8.44 -2.75 -3.30
N ILE A 82 7.12 -2.72 -3.48
CA ILE A 82 6.34 -3.75 -4.17
C ILE A 82 5.70 -3.10 -5.41
N PRO A 83 6.31 -3.23 -6.60
CA PRO A 83 5.80 -2.60 -7.83
C PRO A 83 4.38 -3.05 -8.19
N GLU A 84 4.00 -4.25 -7.81
CA GLU A 84 2.69 -4.82 -8.02
C GLU A 84 1.57 -4.10 -7.24
N TRP A 85 1.90 -3.26 -6.26
CA TRP A 85 0.92 -2.50 -5.46
C TRP A 85 0.70 -1.07 -5.95
N ARG A 86 1.00 -0.79 -7.21
CA ARG A 86 0.55 0.44 -7.83
C ARG A 86 -0.97 0.45 -7.87
N GLU A 87 -1.59 1.63 -7.81
CA GLU A 87 -3.04 1.75 -7.93
C GLU A 87 -3.51 1.27 -9.31
N MET A 88 -4.79 0.93 -9.42
CA MET A 88 -5.43 0.55 -10.66
C MET A 88 -5.29 1.68 -11.70
N ASP A 89 -5.04 1.30 -12.95
CA ASP A 89 -5.03 2.25 -14.06
C ASP A 89 -6.46 2.54 -14.49
N PHE A 90 -6.93 3.75 -14.22
CA PHE A 90 -8.28 4.19 -14.59
C PHE A 90 -8.38 4.68 -16.04
N GLY A 91 -7.30 4.59 -16.83
CA GLY A 91 -7.30 4.91 -18.25
C GLY A 91 -7.88 6.28 -18.56
N GLU A 92 -8.90 6.34 -19.41
CA GLU A 92 -9.54 7.61 -19.82
C GLU A 92 -10.18 8.39 -18.66
N PHE A 93 -10.38 7.78 -17.50
CA PHE A 93 -11.00 8.45 -16.35
C PHE A 93 -9.98 9.11 -15.43
N GLU A 94 -8.68 8.83 -15.61
CA GLU A 94 -7.60 9.45 -14.83
C GLU A 94 -7.70 10.99 -14.84
N GLY A 95 -7.56 11.58 -13.66
CA GLY A 95 -7.54 13.04 -13.48
C GLY A 95 -8.89 13.74 -13.64
N LYS A 96 -9.97 13.02 -13.94
CA LYS A 96 -11.32 13.57 -14.10
C LYS A 96 -12.19 13.24 -12.89
N ASN A 97 -13.17 14.07 -12.60
CA ASN A 97 -14.18 13.79 -11.59
C ASN A 97 -15.50 13.32 -12.24
N TYR A 98 -16.45 12.88 -11.42
CA TYR A 98 -17.73 12.35 -11.89
C TYR A 98 -18.55 13.38 -12.67
N ILE A 99 -18.42 14.69 -12.37
CA ILE A 99 -19.12 15.76 -13.09
C ILE A 99 -18.59 15.89 -14.52
N GLU A 100 -17.28 15.84 -14.69
CA GLU A 100 -16.61 15.89 -15.99
C GLU A 100 -16.90 14.65 -16.83
N LEU A 101 -17.13 13.50 -16.17
CA LEU A 101 -17.38 12.22 -16.81
C LEU A 101 -18.87 11.94 -17.09
N GLN A 102 -19.82 12.67 -16.50
CA GLN A 102 -21.26 12.37 -16.58
C GLN A 102 -21.81 12.29 -18.02
N LYS A 103 -21.19 12.95 -18.99
CA LYS A 103 -21.58 12.91 -20.41
C LYS A 103 -20.72 11.94 -21.24
N ASN A 104 -19.79 11.23 -20.62
CA ASN A 104 -18.94 10.28 -21.30
C ASN A 104 -19.69 8.93 -21.44
N PRO A 105 -19.94 8.41 -22.64
CA PRO A 105 -20.69 7.17 -22.82
C PRO A 105 -19.96 5.96 -22.23
N ASN A 106 -18.63 5.94 -22.25
CA ASN A 106 -17.84 4.86 -21.64
C ASN A 106 -17.98 4.88 -20.11
N TYR A 107 -18.06 6.08 -19.52
CA TYR A 107 -18.27 6.20 -18.08
C TYR A 107 -19.68 5.72 -17.67
N GLN A 108 -20.71 6.07 -18.46
CA GLN A 108 -22.06 5.56 -18.20
C GLN A 108 -22.12 4.04 -18.34
N ALA A 109 -21.54 3.47 -19.39
CA ALA A 109 -21.48 2.02 -19.58
C ALA A 109 -20.75 1.32 -18.41
N TRP A 110 -19.68 1.94 -17.90
CA TRP A 110 -18.95 1.41 -16.73
C TRP A 110 -19.81 1.45 -15.46
N ILE A 111 -20.54 2.54 -15.21
CA ILE A 111 -21.49 2.64 -14.08
C ILE A 111 -22.60 1.59 -14.22
N ASP A 112 -23.22 1.45 -15.40
CA ASP A 112 -24.32 0.51 -15.66
C ASP A 112 -23.87 -0.95 -15.47
N SER A 113 -22.60 -1.24 -15.69
CA SER A 113 -21.99 -2.54 -15.43
C SER A 113 -21.69 -2.80 -13.94
N ASN A 114 -21.99 -1.87 -13.04
CA ASN A 114 -21.53 -1.88 -11.64
C ASN A 114 -20.00 -2.02 -11.50
N GLY A 115 -19.23 -1.38 -12.40
CA GLY A 115 -17.78 -1.38 -12.39
C GLY A 115 -17.14 -2.72 -12.77
N THR A 116 -17.88 -3.60 -13.49
CA THR A 116 -17.34 -4.88 -13.97
C THR A 116 -16.61 -4.75 -15.30
N LEU A 117 -16.95 -3.76 -16.11
CA LEU A 117 -16.20 -3.46 -17.33
C LEU A 117 -14.78 -2.95 -17.00
N PRO A 118 -13.78 -3.28 -17.83
CA PRO A 118 -12.46 -2.68 -17.70
C PRO A 118 -12.53 -1.16 -17.94
N PHE A 119 -11.61 -0.41 -17.34
CA PHE A 119 -11.48 1.01 -17.62
C PHE A 119 -11.02 1.19 -19.07
N PRO A 120 -11.67 2.07 -19.87
CA PRO A 120 -11.26 2.33 -21.26
C PRO A 120 -9.80 2.81 -21.31
N GLY A 121 -8.94 2.06 -22.04
CA GLY A 121 -7.51 2.35 -22.09
C GLY A 121 -6.75 2.10 -20.78
N GLY A 122 -7.38 1.49 -19.78
CA GLY A 122 -6.81 1.20 -18.47
C GLY A 122 -6.80 -0.27 -18.13
N GLU A 123 -6.84 -0.59 -16.83
CA GLU A 123 -6.71 -1.93 -16.28
C GLU A 123 -8.07 -2.56 -16.01
N SER A 124 -8.19 -3.89 -16.20
CA SER A 124 -9.36 -4.64 -15.74
C SER A 124 -9.25 -4.96 -14.25
N ARG A 125 -10.41 -5.19 -13.62
CA ARG A 125 -10.48 -5.60 -12.21
C ARG A 125 -9.72 -6.90 -11.95
N GLU A 126 -9.81 -7.86 -12.86
CA GLU A 126 -9.14 -9.16 -12.77
C GLU A 126 -7.61 -9.01 -12.85
N ALA A 127 -7.13 -8.16 -13.77
CA ALA A 127 -5.70 -7.88 -13.91
C ALA A 127 -5.15 -7.20 -12.65
N PHE A 128 -5.89 -6.23 -12.10
CA PHE A 128 -5.54 -5.57 -10.85
C PHE A 128 -5.47 -6.54 -9.68
N ILE A 129 -6.49 -7.37 -9.47
CA ILE A 129 -6.54 -8.36 -8.39
C ILE A 129 -5.34 -9.32 -8.50
N LYS A 130 -5.13 -9.88 -9.69
CA LYS A 130 -4.01 -10.81 -9.94
C LYS A 130 -2.66 -10.18 -9.62
N ARG A 131 -2.47 -8.92 -10.00
CA ARG A 131 -1.24 -8.16 -9.71
C ARG A 131 -1.09 -7.92 -8.21
N CYS A 132 -2.15 -7.53 -7.52
CA CYS A 132 -2.13 -7.33 -6.06
C CYS A 132 -1.79 -8.61 -5.31
N GLU A 133 -2.34 -9.75 -5.73
CA GLU A 133 -2.01 -11.08 -5.17
C GLU A 133 -0.52 -11.40 -5.34
N GLN A 134 0.05 -11.16 -6.51
CA GLN A 134 1.49 -11.34 -6.74
C GLN A 134 2.33 -10.48 -5.78
N GLY A 135 1.93 -9.22 -5.59
CA GLY A 135 2.57 -8.33 -4.62
C GLY A 135 2.48 -8.86 -3.20
N PHE A 136 1.34 -9.42 -2.82
CA PHE A 136 1.14 -10.04 -1.51
C PHE A 136 2.05 -11.25 -1.30
N TYR A 137 2.17 -12.14 -2.28
CA TYR A 137 3.12 -13.25 -2.22
C TYR A 137 4.57 -12.78 -2.12
N ARG A 138 4.95 -11.73 -2.85
CA ARG A 138 6.28 -11.13 -2.77
C ARG A 138 6.56 -10.59 -1.37
N MET A 139 5.60 -9.93 -0.74
CA MET A 139 5.67 -9.47 0.65
C MET A 139 5.90 -10.65 1.61
N LEU A 140 5.12 -11.72 1.51
CA LEU A 140 5.28 -12.91 2.38
C LEU A 140 6.68 -13.54 2.25
N ILE A 141 7.23 -13.61 1.03
CA ILE A 141 8.61 -14.07 0.80
C ILE A 141 9.61 -13.13 1.47
N GLY A 142 9.40 -11.83 1.36
CA GLY A 142 10.24 -10.82 2.00
C GLY A 142 10.24 -10.91 3.53
N ILE A 143 9.07 -11.11 4.14
CA ILE A 143 8.93 -11.33 5.59
C ILE A 143 9.71 -12.58 6.00
N LYS A 144 9.46 -13.71 5.33
CA LYS A 144 10.15 -14.98 5.62
C LYS A 144 11.66 -14.82 5.58
N GLY A 145 12.21 -14.21 4.51
CA GLY A 145 13.65 -14.01 4.37
C GLY A 145 14.25 -13.12 5.47
N ARG A 146 13.49 -12.11 5.95
CA ARG A 146 13.97 -11.24 7.04
C ARG A 146 13.96 -11.96 8.38
N LEU A 147 12.92 -12.71 8.68
CA LEU A 147 12.81 -13.50 9.90
C LEU A 147 13.90 -14.57 9.98
N GLN A 148 14.22 -15.25 8.89
CA GLN A 148 15.32 -16.20 8.83
C GLN A 148 16.68 -15.55 9.16
N LYS A 149 16.97 -14.38 8.61
CA LYS A 149 18.22 -13.65 8.91
C LYS A 149 18.31 -13.19 10.37
N MET A 150 17.18 -12.89 11.01
CA MET A 150 17.13 -12.53 12.42
C MET A 150 17.42 -13.75 13.30
N ASP A 151 16.90 -14.93 12.95
CA ASP A 151 17.17 -16.18 13.66
C ASP A 151 18.65 -16.60 13.58
N GLU A 152 19.30 -16.38 12.43
CA GLU A 152 20.71 -16.68 12.23
C GLU A 152 21.65 -15.78 13.07
N LYS A 153 21.25 -14.54 13.32
CA LYS A 153 22.02 -13.57 14.11
C LYS A 153 21.87 -13.72 15.63
N GLN A 154 20.93 -14.56 16.12
CA GLN A 154 20.77 -14.78 17.55
C GLN A 154 21.71 -15.86 18.07
N PRO A 155 22.46 -15.61 19.17
CA PRO A 155 23.31 -16.62 19.80
C PRO A 155 22.45 -17.80 20.28
N ALA A 156 23.01 -19.01 20.22
CA ALA A 156 22.32 -20.26 20.54
C ALA A 156 21.65 -20.28 21.95
N SER A 157 22.19 -19.52 22.91
CA SER A 157 21.66 -19.37 24.25
C SER A 157 20.31 -18.64 24.34
N LYS A 158 19.91 -17.90 23.31
CA LYS A 158 18.60 -17.20 23.26
C LYS A 158 17.54 -17.91 22.41
N LYS A 159 17.87 -19.07 21.82
CA LYS A 159 16.92 -19.86 21.01
C LYS A 159 15.95 -20.70 21.84
N ILE A 160 16.21 -20.83 23.16
CA ILE A 160 15.36 -21.60 24.08
C ILE A 160 14.41 -20.61 24.76
N GLY A 161 13.15 -20.54 24.31
CA GLY A 161 12.11 -19.77 24.99
C GLY A 161 11.43 -18.68 24.16
N ARG A 162 11.32 -18.79 22.85
CA ARG A 162 10.45 -17.92 22.04
C ARG A 162 8.98 -18.29 22.22
N ALA A 163 8.39 -17.78 23.32
CA ALA A 163 6.97 -17.55 23.34
C ALA A 163 6.70 -16.24 22.60
N SER A 164 6.01 -16.33 21.44
CA SER A 164 5.44 -15.24 20.65
C SER A 164 6.33 -14.01 20.40
N CYS A 165 7.18 -14.06 19.39
CA CYS A 165 7.65 -12.82 18.75
C CYS A 165 6.51 -12.31 17.86
N ARG A 166 5.86 -11.21 18.27
CA ARG A 166 4.84 -10.52 17.48
C ARG A 166 5.55 -9.51 16.57
N GLU A 167 5.56 -9.79 15.28
CA GLU A 167 6.13 -8.88 14.29
C GLU A 167 5.04 -8.03 13.64
N ARG A 168 5.28 -6.73 13.54
CA ARG A 168 4.36 -5.78 12.90
C ARG A 168 4.89 -5.40 11.54
N VAL A 169 4.08 -5.67 10.54
CA VAL A 169 4.36 -5.34 9.14
C VAL A 169 3.40 -4.25 8.71
N SER A 170 3.92 -3.10 8.34
CA SER A 170 3.10 -2.04 7.74
C SER A 170 3.19 -2.08 6.23
N VAL A 171 2.03 -2.01 5.60
CA VAL A 171 1.84 -2.00 4.15
C VAL A 171 1.24 -0.67 3.77
N GLN A 172 1.98 0.10 2.98
CA GLN A 172 1.54 1.40 2.47
C GLN A 172 1.00 1.21 1.04
N VAL A 173 -0.29 1.40 0.86
CA VAL A 173 -1.00 1.35 -0.44
C VAL A 173 -1.65 2.67 -0.78
#